data_f4993ac317a93370414d937888729f10
#
_entry.id   f4993ac317a93370414d937888729f10
#
_cell.length_a   1.000
_cell.length_b   1.000
_cell.length_c   1.000
_cell.angle_alpha   90.00
_cell.angle_beta   90.00
_cell.angle_gamma   90.00
#
_symmetry.space_group_name_H-M   'P 1'
#
loop_
_entity.id
_entity.type
_entity.pdbx_description
1 polymer ?
#
loop_
_entity_poly.entity_id
_entity_poly.type
_entity_poly.pdbx_seq_one_letter_code
_entity_poly.pdbx_strand_id
1 'polypeptide(L)'
;PVAHLDCGKKCALHNPSGKPFCCDICHAVPAAYKSEWNYLAENTDLWHKWRGDECEDITSKDIPRIKADLPGNMTLLACLGPSLCQRDFRALSCRQFPFFPYVTSDYRFIGLAYEWQFESKCWAISNLACVTQTYREEFVRTYDKLFVLFQDEFDHYAFHSEIMRVQFIKRRKRFPLLHRNGKYYLVSAASERLQRIDTSSLPRFGYYR
;
A
#
# COMPACT_ATOMS: atom_id res chain seq x y z
N PRO A 1 2.16 -3.96 13.74
CA PRO A 1 2.86 -2.88 13.04
C PRO A 1 3.75 -3.44 11.92
N VAL A 2 3.92 -2.65 10.82
CA VAL A 2 4.76 -3.04 9.67
C VAL A 2 6.20 -3.34 10.10
N ALA A 3 6.75 -2.56 11.00
CA ALA A 3 8.10 -2.74 11.54
C ALA A 3 8.11 -2.54 13.07
N HIS A 4 9.15 -3.04 13.74
CA HIS A 4 9.32 -2.87 15.20
C HIS A 4 9.58 -1.41 15.61
N LEU A 5 10.00 -0.57 14.66
CA LEU A 5 10.19 0.87 14.85
C LEU A 5 9.11 1.67 14.13
N ASP A 6 8.98 2.94 14.49
CA ASP A 6 8.06 3.87 13.81
C ASP A 6 8.68 4.32 12.48
N CYS A 7 8.31 3.63 11.40
CA CYS A 7 8.77 3.96 10.04
C CYS A 7 8.30 5.35 9.59
N GLY A 8 7.17 5.84 10.11
CA GLY A 8 6.65 7.16 9.80
C GLY A 8 7.60 8.27 10.22
N LYS A 9 8.21 8.18 11.41
CA LYS A 9 9.23 9.13 11.85
C LYS A 9 10.46 9.17 10.94
N LYS A 10 10.81 8.05 10.30
CA LYS A 10 11.94 7.99 9.37
C LYS A 10 11.66 8.69 8.05
N CYS A 11 10.47 8.51 7.48
CA CYS A 11 10.15 9.14 6.19
C CYS A 11 9.64 10.59 6.34
N ALA A 12 9.07 10.98 7.48
CA ALA A 12 8.65 12.35 7.74
C ALA A 12 9.81 13.37 7.61
N LEU A 13 11.03 12.95 7.91
CA LEU A 13 12.24 13.80 7.77
C LEU A 13 12.51 14.24 6.32
N HIS A 14 11.98 13.54 5.35
CA HIS A 14 12.18 13.78 3.92
C HIS A 14 10.94 14.36 3.24
N ASN A 15 9.84 14.53 3.96
CA ASN A 15 8.63 15.15 3.43
C ASN A 15 8.58 16.63 3.84
N PRO A 16 8.45 17.58 2.90
CA PRO A 16 8.36 19.01 3.21
C PRO A 16 7.24 19.36 4.20
N SER A 17 6.13 18.60 4.21
CA SER A 17 5.04 18.78 5.16
C SER A 17 5.37 18.33 6.60
N GLY A 18 6.51 17.67 6.80
CA GLY A 18 6.89 17.06 8.10
C GLY A 18 6.04 15.85 8.49
N LYS A 19 5.11 15.41 7.62
CA LYS A 19 4.26 14.23 7.84
C LYS A 19 4.88 12.99 7.20
N PRO A 20 4.62 11.77 7.70
CA PRO A 20 4.90 10.57 6.94
C PRO A 20 4.19 10.62 5.59
N PHE A 21 4.85 10.21 4.49
CA PHE A 21 4.23 10.28 3.15
C PHE A 21 2.91 9.50 3.05
N CYS A 22 2.76 8.40 3.78
CA CYS A 22 1.51 7.62 3.85
C CYS A 22 0.40 8.29 4.68
N CYS A 23 0.73 9.31 5.46
CA CYS A 23 -0.21 10.10 6.28
C CYS A 23 -0.41 11.51 5.70
N ASP A 24 0.20 11.79 4.56
CA ASP A 24 0.03 13.02 3.82
C ASP A 24 -1.01 12.79 2.73
N ILE A 25 -2.20 13.36 2.95
CA ILE A 25 -3.37 13.16 2.09
C ILE A 25 -3.11 13.58 0.64
N CYS A 26 -2.16 14.48 0.42
CA CYS A 26 -1.78 14.92 -0.92
C CYS A 26 -0.84 13.94 -1.64
N HIS A 27 -0.33 12.94 -0.93
CA HIS A 27 0.47 11.86 -1.51
C HIS A 27 -0.27 10.53 -1.55
N ALA A 28 -1.16 10.27 -0.59
CA ALA A 28 -1.89 9.02 -0.50
C ALA A 28 -3.27 9.26 0.12
N VAL A 29 -4.31 9.19 -0.71
CA VAL A 29 -5.70 9.26 -0.25
C VAL A 29 -6.16 7.85 0.13
N PRO A 30 -6.50 7.59 1.40
CA PRO A 30 -6.98 6.28 1.81
C PRO A 30 -8.34 5.97 1.18
N ALA A 31 -8.48 4.75 0.67
CA ALA A 31 -9.78 4.19 0.29
C ALA A 31 -10.27 3.23 1.37
N ALA A 32 -11.57 3.19 1.59
CA ALA A 32 -12.23 2.26 2.51
C ALA A 32 -13.49 1.67 1.87
N TYR A 33 -13.85 0.45 2.25
CA TYR A 33 -15.16 -0.08 1.91
C TYR A 33 -16.26 0.78 2.54
N LYS A 34 -17.42 0.87 1.90
CA LYS A 34 -18.57 1.61 2.46
C LYS A 34 -18.98 1.08 3.82
N SER A 35 -18.91 -0.24 4.03
CA SER A 35 -19.17 -0.87 5.34
C SER A 35 -18.11 -0.51 6.37
N GLU A 36 -16.84 -0.46 5.98
CA GLU A 36 -15.74 -0.01 6.83
C GLU A 36 -15.90 1.47 7.21
N TRP A 37 -16.27 2.31 6.24
CA TRP A 37 -16.58 3.72 6.51
C TRP A 37 -17.69 3.88 7.55
N ASN A 38 -18.78 3.14 7.43
CA ASN A 38 -19.89 3.20 8.40
C ASN A 38 -19.40 2.85 9.81
N TYR A 39 -18.64 1.76 9.93
CA TYR A 39 -18.03 1.38 11.21
C TYR A 39 -17.11 2.47 11.76
N LEU A 40 -16.24 3.05 10.94
CA LEU A 40 -15.32 4.11 11.38
C LEU A 40 -16.08 5.37 11.82
N ALA A 41 -17.09 5.78 11.06
CA ALA A 41 -17.89 6.96 11.37
C ALA A 41 -18.71 6.83 12.67
N GLU A 42 -19.09 5.61 13.05
CA GLU A 42 -19.82 5.33 14.30
C GLU A 42 -18.90 5.24 15.52
N ASN A 43 -17.62 4.92 15.33
CA ASN A 43 -16.72 4.58 16.44
C ASN A 43 -15.58 5.59 16.66
N THR A 44 -15.38 6.56 15.75
CA THR A 44 -14.30 7.55 15.87
C THR A 44 -14.57 8.81 15.07
N ASP A 45 -14.09 9.94 15.57
CA ASP A 45 -14.07 11.23 14.85
C ASP A 45 -12.80 11.43 14.01
N LEU A 46 -11.96 10.40 13.88
CA LEU A 46 -10.68 10.47 13.16
C LEU A 46 -10.86 10.74 11.66
N TRP A 47 -11.97 10.31 11.07
CA TRP A 47 -12.18 10.24 9.64
C TRP A 47 -13.32 11.10 9.13
N HIS A 48 -13.15 11.65 7.94
CA HIS A 48 -14.24 12.21 7.14
C HIS A 48 -14.09 11.76 5.68
N LYS A 49 -15.16 11.88 4.90
CA LYS A 49 -15.07 11.62 3.45
C LYS A 49 -14.19 12.66 2.79
N TRP A 50 -13.23 12.19 1.97
CA TRP A 50 -12.35 13.06 1.21
C TRP A 50 -13.14 13.94 0.23
N ARG A 51 -12.88 15.23 0.24
CA ARG A 51 -13.59 16.24 -0.57
C ARG A 51 -12.82 16.62 -1.83
N GLY A 52 -11.48 16.56 -1.77
CA GLY A 52 -10.58 16.87 -2.86
C GLY A 52 -10.02 18.30 -2.78
N ASP A 53 -10.52 19.12 -1.87
CA ASP A 53 -10.06 20.49 -1.62
C ASP A 53 -8.95 20.55 -0.54
N GLU A 54 -8.56 19.40 -0.01
CA GLU A 54 -7.52 19.30 1.02
C GLU A 54 -6.10 19.45 0.47
N CYS A 55 -5.93 19.47 -0.88
CA CYS A 55 -4.63 19.54 -1.54
C CYS A 55 -4.63 20.58 -2.65
N GLU A 56 -3.67 21.50 -2.61
CA GLU A 56 -3.53 22.58 -3.57
C GLU A 56 -3.28 22.09 -5.02
N ASP A 57 -2.60 20.94 -5.17
CA ASP A 57 -2.27 20.36 -6.47
C ASP A 57 -3.45 19.60 -7.13
N ILE A 58 -4.57 19.40 -6.42
CA ILE A 58 -5.74 18.70 -6.92
C ILE A 58 -6.81 19.73 -7.33
N THR A 59 -7.09 19.78 -8.61
CA THR A 59 -8.12 20.69 -9.12
C THR A 59 -9.51 20.05 -9.08
N SER A 60 -10.55 20.87 -9.12
CA SER A 60 -11.94 20.41 -9.20
C SER A 60 -12.21 19.49 -10.42
N LYS A 61 -11.38 19.58 -11.47
CA LYS A 61 -11.46 18.71 -12.66
C LYS A 61 -10.87 17.31 -12.44
N ASP A 62 -9.93 17.16 -11.50
CA ASP A 62 -9.28 15.88 -11.19
C ASP A 62 -10.15 15.00 -10.29
N ILE A 63 -10.95 15.62 -9.41
CA ILE A 63 -11.79 14.93 -8.43
C ILE A 63 -12.75 13.91 -9.05
N PRO A 64 -13.51 14.24 -10.13
CA PRO A 64 -14.39 13.26 -10.77
C PRO A 64 -13.63 12.04 -11.32
N ARG A 65 -12.44 12.26 -11.92
CA ARG A 65 -11.59 11.19 -12.45
C ARG A 65 -11.09 10.27 -11.33
N ILE A 66 -10.55 10.85 -10.25
CA ILE A 66 -10.07 10.09 -9.09
C ILE A 66 -11.20 9.26 -8.48
N LYS A 67 -12.41 9.81 -8.42
CA LYS A 67 -13.58 9.08 -7.91
C LYS A 67 -14.11 8.03 -8.88
N ALA A 68 -13.98 8.23 -10.18
CA ALA A 68 -14.42 7.28 -11.20
C ALA A 68 -13.55 6.01 -11.24
N ASP A 69 -12.27 6.13 -10.88
CA ASP A 69 -11.33 5.01 -10.82
C ASP A 69 -11.53 4.15 -9.54
N LEU A 70 -12.42 4.58 -8.63
CA LEU A 70 -12.67 3.89 -7.38
C LEU A 70 -13.75 2.81 -7.56
N PRO A 71 -13.55 1.58 -7.06
CA PRO A 71 -14.60 0.56 -7.05
C PRO A 71 -15.89 1.05 -6.39
N GLY A 72 -17.05 0.65 -6.95
CA GLY A 72 -18.36 1.17 -6.53
C GLY A 72 -18.75 0.89 -5.07
N ASN A 73 -18.09 -0.09 -4.44
CA ASN A 73 -18.26 -0.45 -3.02
C ASN A 73 -17.31 0.30 -2.09
N MET A 74 -16.44 1.19 -2.61
CA MET A 74 -15.47 1.97 -1.84
C MET A 74 -15.81 3.46 -1.77
N THR A 75 -15.14 4.17 -0.87
CA THR A 75 -15.15 5.62 -0.72
C THR A 75 -13.76 6.10 -0.32
N LEU A 76 -13.40 7.31 -0.75
CA LEU A 76 -12.16 7.96 -0.34
C LEU A 76 -12.35 8.67 1.00
N LEU A 77 -11.36 8.54 1.86
CA LEU A 77 -11.37 9.11 3.21
C LEU A 77 -10.20 10.09 3.39
N ALA A 78 -10.38 11.02 4.30
CA ALA A 78 -9.32 11.84 4.86
C ALA A 78 -9.34 11.74 6.37
N CYS A 79 -8.17 11.75 7.01
CA CYS A 79 -8.05 11.68 8.47
C CYS A 79 -7.51 13.00 9.04
N LEU A 80 -7.66 13.19 10.35
CA LEU A 80 -7.17 14.35 11.09
C LEU A 80 -5.64 14.42 11.18
N GLY A 81 -4.93 13.45 10.59
CA GLY A 81 -3.48 13.44 10.48
C GLY A 81 -2.76 12.56 11.52
N PRO A 82 -1.42 12.44 11.38
CA PRO A 82 -0.64 11.46 12.14
C PRO A 82 -0.56 11.73 13.64
N SER A 83 -0.66 12.99 14.07
CA SER A 83 -0.62 13.38 15.49
C SER A 83 -1.84 12.93 16.28
N LEU A 84 -3.00 12.82 15.60
CA LEU A 84 -4.27 12.39 16.19
C LEU A 84 -4.62 10.95 15.81
N CYS A 85 -3.68 10.21 15.20
CA CYS A 85 -3.94 8.87 14.68
C CYS A 85 -4.29 7.86 15.78
N GLN A 86 -5.50 7.36 15.73
CA GLN A 86 -5.99 6.25 16.54
C GLN A 86 -5.72 4.94 15.80
N ARG A 87 -4.68 4.19 16.21
CA ARG A 87 -4.19 3.02 15.49
C ARG A 87 -5.24 1.92 15.32
N ASP A 88 -6.13 1.75 16.29
CA ASP A 88 -7.20 0.75 16.27
C ASP A 88 -8.31 1.08 15.27
N PHE A 89 -8.43 2.36 14.89
CA PHE A 89 -9.40 2.84 13.91
C PHE A 89 -8.77 3.22 12.56
N ARG A 90 -7.61 2.66 12.24
CA ARG A 90 -7.03 2.82 10.90
C ARG A 90 -7.81 2.03 9.87
N ALA A 91 -8.11 2.66 8.74
CA ALA A 91 -8.65 1.98 7.57
C ALA A 91 -7.71 0.86 7.08
N LEU A 92 -8.25 -0.16 6.43
CA LEU A 92 -7.48 -1.28 5.88
C LEU A 92 -6.38 -0.79 4.94
N SER A 93 -6.68 0.18 4.09
CA SER A 93 -5.70 0.81 3.21
C SER A 93 -4.51 1.42 3.96
N CYS A 94 -4.72 2.03 5.14
CA CYS A 94 -3.63 2.50 6.00
C CYS A 94 -2.87 1.37 6.68
N ARG A 95 -3.53 0.24 6.98
CA ARG A 95 -2.92 -0.90 7.64
C ARG A 95 -2.05 -1.70 6.67
N GLN A 96 -2.48 -1.81 5.41
CA GLN A 96 -1.73 -2.53 4.37
C GLN A 96 -0.56 -1.71 3.82
N PHE A 97 -0.69 -0.38 3.70
CA PHE A 97 0.35 0.47 3.12
C PHE A 97 1.71 0.27 3.83
N PRO A 98 2.81 0.15 3.12
CA PRO A 98 3.00 0.40 1.69
C PRO A 98 2.88 -0.84 0.79
N PHE A 99 2.26 -1.90 1.26
CA PHE A 99 2.17 -3.16 0.54
C PHE A 99 0.78 -3.38 -0.04
N PHE A 100 0.73 -4.21 -1.07
CA PHE A 100 -0.50 -4.74 -1.64
C PHE A 100 -0.33 -6.22 -1.99
N PRO A 101 -1.42 -7.01 -2.06
CA PRO A 101 -1.34 -8.42 -2.42
C PRO A 101 -0.96 -8.58 -3.89
N TYR A 102 0.18 -9.24 -4.15
CA TYR A 102 0.63 -9.50 -5.51
C TYR A 102 -0.01 -10.75 -6.07
N VAL A 103 -0.75 -10.57 -7.15
CA VAL A 103 -1.41 -11.62 -7.91
C VAL A 103 -0.68 -11.82 -9.25
N THR A 104 -0.29 -13.05 -9.52
CA THR A 104 0.39 -13.44 -10.77
C THR A 104 -0.56 -13.43 -11.97
N SER A 105 -0.02 -13.48 -13.19
CA SER A 105 -0.81 -13.53 -14.43
C SER A 105 -1.63 -14.82 -14.56
N ASP A 106 -1.25 -15.88 -13.85
CA ASP A 106 -2.02 -17.12 -13.72
C ASP A 106 -2.94 -17.13 -12.47
N TYR A 107 -3.31 -15.95 -11.97
CA TYR A 107 -4.29 -15.74 -10.93
C TYR A 107 -3.94 -16.43 -9.59
N ARG A 108 -2.69 -16.33 -9.13
CA ARG A 108 -2.28 -16.80 -7.80
C ARG A 108 -1.83 -15.65 -6.92
N PHE A 109 -2.41 -15.52 -5.73
CA PHE A 109 -1.90 -14.63 -4.71
C PHE A 109 -0.65 -15.24 -4.06
N ILE A 110 0.52 -14.67 -4.29
CA ILE A 110 1.80 -15.26 -3.86
C ILE A 110 2.54 -14.48 -2.77
N GLY A 111 2.08 -13.29 -2.40
CA GLY A 111 2.71 -12.50 -1.33
C GLY A 111 2.45 -11.01 -1.45
N LEU A 112 3.30 -10.23 -0.79
CA LEU A 112 3.19 -8.79 -0.71
C LEU A 112 4.18 -8.14 -1.69
N ALA A 113 3.66 -7.40 -2.67
CA ALA A 113 4.42 -6.39 -3.40
C ALA A 113 4.24 -5.03 -2.71
N TYR A 114 4.82 -3.99 -3.26
CA TYR A 114 4.80 -2.66 -2.66
C TYR A 114 4.38 -1.60 -3.67
N GLU A 115 3.88 -0.49 -3.18
CA GLU A 115 3.50 0.68 -3.98
C GLU A 115 4.76 1.33 -4.58
N TRP A 116 5.06 1.00 -5.82
CA TRP A 116 6.31 1.38 -6.52
C TRP A 116 6.45 2.89 -6.73
N GLN A 117 5.36 3.64 -6.68
CA GLN A 117 5.37 5.10 -6.73
C GLN A 117 6.03 5.71 -5.49
N PHE A 118 6.09 4.94 -4.39
CA PHE A 118 6.69 5.34 -3.13
C PHE A 118 8.10 4.79 -2.90
N GLU A 119 8.74 4.17 -3.91
CA GLU A 119 10.10 3.61 -3.79
C GLU A 119 11.09 4.63 -3.20
N SER A 120 11.07 5.88 -3.68
CA SER A 120 11.98 6.92 -3.22
C SER A 120 11.60 7.57 -1.89
N LYS A 121 10.36 7.40 -1.44
CA LYS A 121 9.74 8.13 -0.33
C LYS A 121 9.56 7.27 0.92
N CYS A 122 9.23 5.99 0.77
CA CYS A 122 8.85 5.13 1.87
C CYS A 122 10.05 4.37 2.46
N TRP A 123 10.32 4.61 3.74
CA TRP A 123 11.39 3.91 4.46
C TRP A 123 11.17 2.39 4.50
N ALA A 124 9.94 1.93 4.70
CA ALA A 124 9.64 0.50 4.80
C ALA A 124 9.93 -0.25 3.49
N ILE A 125 9.66 0.36 2.33
CA ILE A 125 9.97 -0.21 1.01
C ILE A 125 11.49 -0.36 0.83
N SER A 126 12.28 0.58 1.33
CA SER A 126 13.75 0.52 1.28
C SER A 126 14.37 -0.37 2.36
N ASN A 127 13.59 -0.85 3.33
CA ASN A 127 14.05 -1.64 4.45
C ASN A 127 13.16 -2.88 4.65
N LEU A 128 12.91 -3.62 3.59
CA LEU A 128 12.00 -4.78 3.58
C LEU A 128 12.38 -5.86 4.61
N ALA A 129 13.65 -5.98 4.95
CA ALA A 129 14.11 -6.89 6.01
C ALA A 129 13.55 -6.53 7.41
N CYS A 130 13.14 -5.28 7.62
CA CYS A 130 12.55 -4.81 8.88
C CYS A 130 11.04 -5.07 8.97
N VAL A 131 10.40 -5.54 7.88
CA VAL A 131 8.98 -5.89 7.89
C VAL A 131 8.77 -7.12 8.77
N THR A 132 7.96 -6.97 9.81
CA THR A 132 7.79 -8.02 10.81
C THR A 132 7.10 -9.26 10.24
N GLN A 133 7.48 -10.44 10.75
CA GLN A 133 6.86 -11.70 10.37
C GLN A 133 5.36 -11.69 10.69
N THR A 134 4.98 -11.21 11.87
CA THR A 134 3.57 -11.08 12.30
C THR A 134 2.76 -10.26 11.30
N TYR A 135 3.28 -9.09 10.85
CA TYR A 135 2.59 -8.28 9.85
C TYR A 135 2.39 -9.03 8.55
N ARG A 136 3.41 -9.74 8.07
CA ARG A 136 3.34 -10.52 6.81
C ARG A 136 2.29 -11.64 6.89
N GLU A 137 2.25 -12.36 8.01
CA GLU A 137 1.29 -13.45 8.25
C GLU A 137 -0.14 -12.90 8.37
N GLU A 138 -0.33 -11.82 9.12
CA GLU A 138 -1.63 -11.15 9.24
C GLU A 138 -2.12 -10.63 7.89
N PHE A 139 -1.22 -10.02 7.11
CA PHE A 139 -1.53 -9.52 5.77
C PHE A 139 -2.02 -10.66 4.86
N VAL A 140 -1.25 -11.75 4.76
CA VAL A 140 -1.63 -12.91 3.93
C VAL A 140 -2.97 -13.48 4.36
N ARG A 141 -3.16 -13.70 5.67
CA ARG A 141 -4.41 -14.25 6.22
C ARG A 141 -5.61 -13.33 5.97
N THR A 142 -5.41 -12.01 6.03
CA THR A 142 -6.47 -11.03 5.75
C THR A 142 -6.90 -11.11 4.30
N TYR A 143 -5.94 -11.11 3.36
CA TYR A 143 -6.26 -11.16 1.93
C TYR A 143 -6.75 -12.53 1.46
N ASP A 144 -6.30 -13.62 2.05
CA ASP A 144 -6.90 -14.95 1.80
C ASP A 144 -8.42 -14.94 2.12
N LYS A 145 -8.82 -14.27 3.21
CA LYS A 145 -10.24 -14.14 3.56
C LYS A 145 -10.99 -13.15 2.66
N LEU A 146 -10.40 -11.99 2.40
CA LEU A 146 -11.03 -10.97 1.55
C LEU A 146 -11.29 -11.49 0.14
N PHE A 147 -10.38 -12.22 -0.45
CA PHE A 147 -10.52 -12.80 -1.78
C PHE A 147 -11.56 -13.90 -1.88
N VAL A 148 -11.86 -14.59 -0.78
CA VAL A 148 -13.00 -15.52 -0.70
C VAL A 148 -14.33 -14.77 -0.63
N LEU A 149 -14.36 -13.63 0.08
CA LEU A 149 -15.59 -12.88 0.31
C LEU A 149 -15.90 -11.88 -0.82
N PHE A 150 -14.87 -11.37 -1.48
CA PHE A 150 -14.97 -10.30 -2.46
C PHE A 150 -14.12 -10.63 -3.69
N GLN A 151 -14.73 -11.27 -4.70
CA GLN A 151 -14.03 -11.62 -5.94
C GLN A 151 -13.51 -10.38 -6.67
N ASP A 152 -14.28 -9.30 -6.68
CA ASP A 152 -13.89 -8.03 -7.31
C ASP A 152 -12.58 -7.47 -6.74
N GLU A 153 -12.29 -7.71 -5.47
CA GLU A 153 -11.02 -7.32 -4.84
C GLU A 153 -9.84 -8.12 -5.39
N PHE A 154 -10.04 -9.41 -5.61
CA PHE A 154 -9.02 -10.24 -6.23
C PHE A 154 -8.67 -9.75 -7.63
N ASP A 155 -9.70 -9.49 -8.45
CA ASP A 155 -9.54 -9.00 -9.82
C ASP A 155 -8.91 -7.61 -9.85
N HIS A 156 -9.27 -6.74 -8.90
CA HIS A 156 -8.65 -5.42 -8.74
C HIS A 156 -7.14 -5.53 -8.47
N TYR A 157 -6.72 -6.39 -7.54
CA TYR A 157 -5.30 -6.58 -7.25
C TYR A 157 -4.57 -7.37 -8.34
N ALA A 158 -5.22 -8.25 -9.07
CA ALA A 158 -4.66 -8.88 -10.27
C ALA A 158 -4.31 -7.82 -11.32
N PHE A 159 -5.23 -6.88 -11.58
CA PHE A 159 -5.02 -5.74 -12.48
C PHE A 159 -3.92 -4.79 -11.96
N HIS A 160 -3.92 -4.44 -10.66
CA HIS A 160 -2.88 -3.61 -10.06
C HIS A 160 -1.49 -4.25 -10.18
N SER A 161 -1.41 -5.57 -9.98
CA SER A 161 -0.19 -6.36 -10.17
C SER A 161 0.28 -6.37 -11.63
N GLU A 162 -0.64 -6.40 -12.59
CA GLU A 162 -0.32 -6.28 -14.02
C GLU A 162 0.27 -4.91 -14.34
N ILE A 163 -0.33 -3.82 -13.83
CA ILE A 163 0.22 -2.47 -13.99
C ILE A 163 1.65 -2.42 -13.45
N MET A 164 1.90 -2.97 -12.27
CA MET A 164 3.25 -3.05 -11.70
C MET A 164 4.21 -3.80 -12.64
N ARG A 165 3.83 -4.99 -13.16
CA ARG A 165 4.64 -5.75 -14.11
C ARG A 165 5.00 -4.92 -15.34
N VAL A 166 4.03 -4.27 -15.96
CA VAL A 166 4.24 -3.38 -17.13
C VAL A 166 5.26 -2.27 -16.81
N GLN A 167 5.15 -1.63 -15.64
CA GLN A 167 6.08 -0.59 -15.23
C GLN A 167 7.51 -1.13 -15.06
N PHE A 168 7.67 -2.31 -14.46
CA PHE A 168 8.98 -2.91 -14.24
C PHE A 168 9.59 -3.49 -15.51
N ILE A 169 8.79 -3.97 -16.46
CA ILE A 169 9.24 -4.34 -17.82
C ILE A 169 9.80 -3.10 -18.52
N LYS A 170 9.07 -1.98 -18.53
CA LYS A 170 9.55 -0.71 -19.13
C LYS A 170 10.86 -0.23 -18.50
N ARG A 171 10.99 -0.38 -17.18
CA ARG A 171 12.21 -0.01 -16.43
C ARG A 171 13.35 -1.02 -16.62
N ARG A 172 13.13 -2.19 -17.24
CA ARG A 172 14.06 -3.33 -17.33
C ARG A 172 14.61 -3.75 -15.97
N LYS A 173 13.77 -3.74 -14.94
CA LYS A 173 14.15 -4.06 -13.55
C LYS A 173 13.31 -5.21 -13.01
N ARG A 174 13.91 -5.90 -12.03
CA ARG A 174 13.18 -6.83 -11.15
C ARG A 174 12.70 -6.07 -9.93
N PHE A 175 11.68 -6.59 -9.26
CA PHE A 175 11.19 -6.04 -8.01
C PHE A 175 11.25 -7.08 -6.89
N PRO A 176 11.51 -6.68 -5.64
CA PRO A 176 11.45 -7.56 -4.50
C PRO A 176 10.01 -7.89 -4.12
N LEU A 177 9.79 -9.12 -3.68
CA LEU A 177 8.52 -9.64 -3.19
C LEU A 177 8.73 -10.29 -1.82
N LEU A 178 7.87 -9.94 -0.87
CA LEU A 178 7.73 -10.63 0.41
C LEU A 178 6.75 -11.80 0.21
N HIS A 179 7.29 -12.96 -0.12
CA HIS A 179 6.48 -14.12 -0.47
C HIS A 179 5.73 -14.69 0.74
N ARG A 180 4.52 -15.23 0.51
CA ARG A 180 3.67 -15.82 1.56
C ARG A 180 4.30 -16.99 2.34
N ASN A 181 5.35 -17.61 1.78
CA ASN A 181 6.12 -18.65 2.48
C ASN A 181 7.17 -18.10 3.47
N GLY A 182 7.17 -16.79 3.73
CA GLY A 182 8.11 -16.17 4.67
C GLY A 182 9.47 -15.79 4.07
N LYS A 183 9.74 -16.08 2.79
CA LYS A 183 11.03 -15.80 2.14
C LYS A 183 10.95 -14.54 1.26
N TYR A 184 12.13 -14.08 0.81
CA TYR A 184 12.27 -12.94 -0.09
C TYR A 184 12.64 -13.40 -1.49
N TYR A 185 12.04 -12.77 -2.49
CA TYR A 185 12.32 -13.08 -3.89
C TYR A 185 12.50 -11.81 -4.70
N LEU A 186 13.33 -11.88 -5.74
CA LEU A 186 13.31 -10.95 -6.87
C LEU A 186 12.44 -11.55 -7.97
N VAL A 187 11.44 -10.78 -8.41
CA VAL A 187 10.52 -11.17 -9.47
C VAL A 187 10.96 -10.56 -10.78
N SER A 188 11.09 -11.40 -11.81
CA SER A 188 11.25 -10.94 -13.21
C SER A 188 9.88 -10.54 -13.73
N ALA A 189 9.63 -9.26 -13.96
CA ALA A 189 8.31 -8.77 -14.34
C ALA A 189 7.74 -9.40 -15.62
N ALA A 190 8.60 -9.73 -16.61
CA ALA A 190 8.15 -10.28 -17.88
C ALA A 190 7.81 -11.78 -17.84
N SER A 191 8.47 -12.56 -16.99
CA SER A 191 8.31 -14.03 -16.92
C SER A 191 7.75 -14.52 -15.59
N GLU A 192 7.57 -13.61 -14.64
CA GLU A 192 7.18 -13.88 -13.25
C GLU A 192 8.08 -14.92 -12.54
N ARG A 193 9.27 -15.19 -13.11
CA ARG A 193 10.24 -16.09 -12.49
C ARG A 193 10.71 -15.51 -11.16
N LEU A 194 10.60 -16.33 -10.11
CA LEU A 194 11.01 -16.02 -8.76
C LEU A 194 12.47 -16.47 -8.54
N GLN A 195 13.32 -15.53 -8.14
CA GLN A 195 14.67 -15.83 -7.65
C GLN A 195 14.73 -15.55 -6.17
N ARG A 196 14.91 -16.60 -5.35
CA ARG A 196 15.10 -16.43 -3.91
C ARG A 196 16.36 -15.61 -3.63
N ILE A 197 16.26 -14.70 -2.68
CA ILE A 197 17.36 -13.84 -2.23
C ILE A 197 17.42 -13.79 -0.71
N ASP A 198 18.59 -13.41 -0.21
CA ASP A 198 18.78 -13.10 1.22
C ASP A 198 18.49 -11.63 1.51
N THR A 199 18.29 -11.30 2.77
CA THR A 199 17.97 -9.94 3.23
C THR A 199 19.05 -8.92 2.87
N SER A 200 20.32 -9.35 2.81
CA SER A 200 21.46 -8.51 2.39
C SER A 200 21.41 -8.08 0.91
N SER A 201 20.68 -8.84 0.08
CA SER A 201 20.52 -8.58 -1.34
C SER A 201 19.27 -7.76 -1.67
N LEU A 202 18.50 -7.35 -0.67
CA LEU A 202 17.31 -6.52 -0.86
C LEU A 202 17.70 -5.13 -1.33
N PRO A 203 17.05 -4.59 -2.38
CA PRO A 203 17.34 -3.26 -2.87
C PRO A 203 16.92 -2.18 -1.88
N ARG A 204 17.66 -1.06 -1.91
CA ARG A 204 17.30 0.17 -1.21
C ARG A 204 17.03 1.28 -2.23
N PHE A 205 16.16 2.22 -1.86
CA PHE A 205 15.66 3.24 -2.77
C PHE A 205 15.75 4.64 -2.19
N GLY A 206 15.78 5.65 -3.06
CA GLY A 206 15.65 7.06 -2.70
C GLY A 206 16.61 7.51 -1.60
N TYR A 207 16.07 8.14 -0.60
CA TYR A 207 16.82 8.70 0.55
C TYR A 207 17.50 7.65 1.45
N TYR A 208 17.23 6.36 1.24
CA TYR A 208 17.65 5.27 2.14
C TYR A 208 18.69 4.33 1.52
N ARG A 209 19.30 4.73 0.41
CA ARG A 209 20.40 4.00 -0.26
C ARG A 209 21.68 3.93 0.56
#